data_d9d50dfcb254ade5fb8732b477713bf9
#
_entry.id   d9d50dfcb254ade5fb8732b477713bf9
#
_cell.length_a   1.000
_cell.length_b   1.000
_cell.length_c   1.000
_cell.angle_alpha   90.00
_cell.angle_beta   90.00
_cell.angle_gamma   90.00
#
_symmetry.space_group_name_H-M   'P 1'
#
loop_
_entity.id
_entity.type
_entity.pdbx_description
1 polymer ?
#
loop_
_entity_poly.entity_id
_entity_poly.type
_entity_poly.pdbx_seq_one_letter_code
_entity_poly.pdbx_strand_id
1 'polypeptide(L)'
;LQEVLRTRRGIPISLAVIWLELAQGLGLHAQGISFPGHFLVKIALEAGLVVMDPVNGQSLGLDTLAERLAPYRDEADRAAGADLDEGETPLGLYLQACPPRDLLARMLRNLKEIFRSQEDWPRLLAVMDRLVILLPTDLHERRDRGLVHAELGHAGLALSDLQAYLEAQPEAADHAALTARVREIAAGL
;
A
#
# COMPACT_ATOMS: atom_id res chain seq x y z
N LEU A 1 4.06 10.16 11.20
CA LEU A 1 3.06 10.40 12.27
C LEU A 1 3.32 11.71 13.03
N GLN A 2 4.56 12.09 13.31
CA GLN A 2 4.89 13.34 14.01
C GLN A 2 4.23 14.57 13.34
N GLU A 3 4.30 14.68 12.02
CA GLU A 3 3.65 15.77 11.28
C GLU A 3 2.12 15.74 11.39
N VAL A 4 1.53 14.55 11.42
CA VAL A 4 0.07 14.41 11.61
C VAL A 4 -0.33 14.95 12.97
N LEU A 5 0.40 14.61 14.02
CA LEU A 5 0.15 15.12 15.38
C LEU A 5 0.36 16.63 15.47
N ARG A 6 1.42 17.16 14.83
CA ARG A 6 1.75 18.60 14.84
C ARG A 6 0.74 19.43 14.06
N THR A 7 0.35 18.98 12.88
CA THR A 7 -0.52 19.73 11.96
C THR A 7 -1.99 19.42 12.14
N ARG A 8 -2.33 18.35 12.86
CA ARG A 8 -3.69 17.79 12.99
C ARG A 8 -4.32 17.44 11.64
N ARG A 9 -3.48 17.11 10.65
CA ARG A 9 -3.89 16.72 9.29
C ARG A 9 -3.21 15.41 8.92
N GLY A 10 -3.99 14.48 8.37
CA GLY A 10 -3.49 13.17 7.95
C GLY A 10 -4.39 12.54 6.90
N ILE A 11 -3.89 11.52 6.27
CA ILE A 11 -4.66 10.64 5.39
C ILE A 11 -5.29 9.50 6.24
N PRO A 12 -6.34 8.84 5.74
CA PRO A 12 -7.08 7.83 6.53
C PRO A 12 -6.19 6.83 7.27
N ILE A 13 -5.19 6.24 6.59
CA ILE A 13 -4.31 5.25 7.22
C ILE A 13 -3.43 5.84 8.33
N SER A 14 -2.94 7.09 8.19
CA SER A 14 -2.12 7.71 9.23
C SER A 14 -2.94 8.07 10.48
N LEU A 15 -4.20 8.46 10.28
CA LEU A 15 -5.14 8.69 11.37
C LEU A 15 -5.55 7.38 12.03
N ALA A 16 -5.78 6.32 11.23
CA ALA A 16 -6.08 4.99 11.76
C ALA A 16 -4.99 4.48 12.69
N VAL A 17 -3.70 4.66 12.34
CA VAL A 17 -2.59 4.27 13.23
C VAL A 17 -2.67 4.98 14.57
N ILE A 18 -2.97 6.29 14.59
CA ILE A 18 -3.13 7.03 15.85
C ILE A 18 -4.32 6.47 16.65
N TRP A 19 -5.45 6.18 15.99
CA TRP A 19 -6.60 5.55 16.62
C TRP A 19 -6.27 4.19 17.22
N LEU A 20 -5.51 3.35 16.50
CA LEU A 20 -5.11 2.02 16.97
C LEU A 20 -4.21 2.12 18.20
N GLU A 21 -3.25 3.04 18.21
CA GLU A 21 -2.36 3.28 19.36
C GLU A 21 -3.15 3.78 20.59
N LEU A 22 -4.08 4.72 20.39
CA LEU A 22 -4.94 5.21 21.47
C LEU A 22 -5.86 4.10 22.01
N ALA A 23 -6.48 3.32 21.12
CA ALA A 23 -7.34 2.21 21.50
C ALA A 23 -6.58 1.17 22.32
N GLN A 24 -5.37 0.80 21.89
CA GLN A 24 -4.51 -0.12 22.61
C GLN A 24 -4.13 0.44 24.00
N GLY A 25 -3.81 1.73 24.09
CA GLY A 25 -3.51 2.41 25.36
C GLY A 25 -4.70 2.41 26.32
N LEU A 26 -5.92 2.37 25.82
CA LEU A 26 -7.17 2.25 26.59
C LEU A 26 -7.62 0.81 26.84
N GLY A 27 -6.85 -0.19 26.42
CA GLY A 27 -7.21 -1.61 26.54
C GLY A 27 -8.31 -2.08 25.60
N LEU A 28 -8.63 -1.32 24.55
CA LEU A 28 -9.62 -1.69 23.56
C LEU A 28 -9.03 -2.59 22.47
N HIS A 29 -9.78 -3.60 22.05
CA HIS A 29 -9.42 -4.45 20.92
C HIS A 29 -9.81 -3.79 19.61
N ALA A 30 -8.86 -3.06 19.01
CA ALA A 30 -9.03 -2.38 17.73
C ALA A 30 -8.11 -2.95 16.67
N GLN A 31 -8.57 -2.97 15.41
CA GLN A 31 -7.82 -3.45 14.25
C GLN A 31 -8.06 -2.54 13.05
N GLY A 32 -7.02 -2.32 12.24
CA GLY A 32 -7.14 -1.64 10.96
C GLY A 32 -7.82 -2.53 9.92
N ILE A 33 -8.53 -1.91 8.99
CA ILE A 33 -9.14 -2.56 7.84
C ILE A 33 -8.63 -1.87 6.58
N SER A 34 -8.00 -2.63 5.67
CA SER A 34 -7.59 -2.14 4.35
C SER A 34 -8.78 -2.14 3.40
N PHE A 35 -9.72 -1.22 3.62
CA PHE A 35 -10.92 -1.10 2.79
C PHE A 35 -10.58 -0.48 1.42
N PRO A 36 -11.24 -0.91 0.32
CA PRO A 36 -11.05 -0.33 -1.00
C PRO A 36 -11.26 1.19 -0.99
N GLY A 37 -10.33 1.94 -1.58
CA GLY A 37 -10.35 3.41 -1.61
C GLY A 37 -10.16 4.10 -0.26
N HIS A 38 -10.20 3.37 0.88
CA HIS A 38 -10.13 3.97 2.21
C HIS A 38 -9.38 3.07 3.20
N PHE A 39 -9.13 3.58 4.41
CA PHE A 39 -8.64 2.79 5.53
C PHE A 39 -9.56 3.02 6.73
N LEU A 40 -10.08 1.94 7.31
CA LEU A 40 -11.05 1.98 8.40
C LEU A 40 -10.46 1.36 9.67
N VAL A 41 -11.12 1.57 10.79
CA VAL A 41 -10.81 0.93 12.08
C VAL A 41 -12.02 0.15 12.54
N LYS A 42 -11.83 -1.10 12.97
CA LYS A 42 -12.86 -1.87 13.67
C LYS A 42 -12.50 -2.04 15.14
N ILE A 43 -13.49 -1.96 16.00
CA ILE A 43 -13.34 -2.06 17.45
C ILE A 43 -14.31 -3.13 17.92
N ALA A 44 -13.80 -4.12 18.66
CA ALA A 44 -14.64 -5.11 19.33
C ALA A 44 -15.08 -4.57 20.69
N LEU A 45 -16.39 -4.45 20.89
CA LEU A 45 -17.04 -4.06 22.13
C LEU A 45 -17.88 -5.23 22.65
N GLU A 46 -18.29 -5.20 23.91
CA GLU A 46 -19.21 -6.21 24.47
C GLU A 46 -20.54 -6.28 23.69
N ALA A 47 -21.01 -5.14 23.20
CA ALA A 47 -22.25 -5.04 22.42
C ALA A 47 -22.11 -5.46 20.94
N GLY A 48 -20.90 -5.77 20.46
CA GLY A 48 -20.64 -6.17 19.08
C GLY A 48 -19.46 -5.45 18.44
N LEU A 49 -19.36 -5.56 17.10
CA LEU A 49 -18.29 -4.99 16.30
C LEU A 49 -18.73 -3.61 15.75
N VAL A 50 -17.90 -2.60 15.97
CA VAL A 50 -18.09 -1.26 15.40
C VAL A 50 -17.01 -1.01 14.36
N VAL A 51 -17.41 -0.61 13.15
CA VAL A 51 -16.50 -0.12 12.10
C VAL A 51 -16.58 1.39 12.05
N MET A 52 -15.43 2.07 12.03
CA MET A 52 -15.34 3.52 12.16
C MET A 52 -14.42 4.11 11.09
N ASP A 53 -14.79 5.27 10.58
CA ASP A 53 -13.95 6.10 9.72
C ASP A 53 -12.98 6.93 10.59
N PRO A 54 -11.66 6.72 10.51
CA PRO A 54 -10.70 7.43 11.34
C PRO A 54 -10.58 8.93 11.02
N VAL A 55 -11.13 9.39 9.88
CA VAL A 55 -11.05 10.79 9.46
C VAL A 55 -12.03 11.66 10.24
N ASN A 56 -13.23 11.17 10.44
CA ASN A 56 -14.32 11.93 11.09
C ASN A 56 -14.85 11.26 12.39
N GLY A 57 -14.37 10.06 12.72
CA GLY A 57 -14.79 9.33 13.91
C GLY A 57 -16.20 8.75 13.83
N GLN A 58 -16.84 8.74 12.66
CA GLN A 58 -18.20 8.22 12.50
C GLN A 58 -18.19 6.69 12.41
N SER A 59 -19.13 6.05 13.09
CA SER A 59 -19.42 4.63 12.90
C SER A 59 -20.17 4.41 11.60
N LEU A 60 -19.79 3.34 10.88
CA LEU A 60 -20.35 2.99 9.58
C LEU A 60 -21.21 1.73 9.72
N GLY A 61 -22.47 1.83 9.31
CA GLY A 61 -23.37 0.69 9.19
C GLY A 61 -23.06 -0.17 7.95
N LEU A 62 -23.62 -1.38 7.91
CA LEU A 62 -23.40 -2.32 6.81
C LEU A 62 -23.84 -1.73 5.45
N ASP A 63 -24.97 -1.02 5.42
CA ASP A 63 -25.50 -0.40 4.19
C ASP A 63 -24.53 0.64 3.64
N THR A 64 -24.00 1.52 4.50
CA THR A 64 -22.99 2.54 4.12
C THR A 64 -21.70 1.91 3.64
N LEU A 65 -21.28 0.79 4.24
CA LEU A 65 -20.10 0.04 3.81
C LEU A 65 -20.32 -0.62 2.45
N ALA A 66 -21.50 -1.18 2.22
CA ALA A 66 -21.88 -1.78 0.94
C ALA A 66 -21.93 -0.72 -0.18
N GLU A 67 -22.54 0.44 0.09
CA GLU A 67 -22.57 1.57 -0.85
C GLU A 67 -21.15 2.06 -1.22
N ARG A 68 -20.27 2.21 -0.23
CA ARG A 68 -18.87 2.60 -0.47
C ARG A 68 -18.08 1.55 -1.24
N LEU A 69 -18.44 0.29 -1.12
CA LEU A 69 -17.77 -0.83 -1.80
C LEU A 69 -18.22 -0.99 -3.26
N ALA A 70 -19.47 -0.62 -3.58
CA ALA A 70 -20.07 -0.86 -4.90
C ALA A 70 -19.17 -0.46 -6.09
N PRO A 71 -18.55 0.74 -6.14
CA PRO A 71 -17.70 1.12 -7.27
C PRO A 71 -16.50 0.20 -7.50
N TYR A 72 -15.98 -0.38 -6.42
CA TYR A 72 -14.78 -1.25 -6.47
C TYR A 72 -15.14 -2.70 -6.80
N ARG A 73 -16.37 -3.16 -6.50
CA ARG A 73 -16.88 -4.45 -6.94
C ARG A 73 -17.02 -4.50 -8.47
N ASP A 74 -17.65 -3.50 -9.06
CA ASP A 74 -17.83 -3.41 -10.50
C ASP A 74 -16.50 -3.39 -11.28
N GLU A 75 -15.45 -2.86 -10.68
CA GLU A 75 -14.11 -2.84 -11.26
C GLU A 75 -13.41 -4.20 -11.11
N ALA A 76 -13.53 -4.84 -9.96
CA ALA A 76 -12.97 -6.17 -9.69
C ALA A 76 -13.63 -7.24 -10.54
N ASP A 77 -14.96 -7.23 -10.68
CA ASP A 77 -15.73 -8.17 -11.48
C ASP A 77 -15.41 -8.01 -12.98
N ARG A 78 -15.27 -6.78 -13.48
CA ARG A 78 -14.81 -6.50 -14.85
C ARG A 78 -13.37 -6.96 -15.10
N ALA A 79 -12.47 -6.78 -14.15
CA ALA A 79 -11.08 -7.20 -14.25
C ALA A 79 -10.92 -8.73 -14.20
N ALA A 80 -11.80 -9.42 -13.48
CA ALA A 80 -11.81 -10.88 -13.35
C ALA A 80 -12.45 -11.58 -14.55
N GLY A 81 -13.14 -10.87 -15.46
CA GLY A 81 -13.88 -11.47 -16.58
C GLY A 81 -15.02 -12.38 -16.11
N ALA A 82 -15.51 -12.19 -14.90
CA ALA A 82 -16.55 -13.01 -14.30
C ALA A 82 -17.89 -12.72 -14.99
N ASP A 83 -18.57 -13.76 -15.45
CA ASP A 83 -19.99 -13.73 -15.79
C ASP A 83 -20.77 -13.35 -14.52
N LEU A 84 -21.71 -12.40 -14.66
CA LEU A 84 -22.46 -11.74 -13.58
C LEU A 84 -23.33 -12.65 -12.69
N ASP A 85 -23.14 -13.97 -12.72
CA ASP A 85 -23.98 -14.95 -12.04
C ASP A 85 -23.27 -15.77 -10.93
N GLU A 86 -21.97 -15.53 -10.68
CA GLU A 86 -21.25 -16.16 -9.54
C GLU A 86 -21.09 -15.15 -8.40
N GLY A 87 -21.96 -15.31 -7.42
CA GLY A 87 -22.04 -14.76 -6.07
C GLY A 87 -21.14 -13.61 -5.69
N GLU A 88 -21.73 -12.42 -5.45
CA GLU A 88 -21.06 -11.23 -4.88
C GLU A 88 -20.08 -11.60 -3.74
N THR A 89 -18.84 -11.13 -3.83
CA THR A 89 -17.88 -11.27 -2.73
C THR A 89 -18.48 -10.68 -1.45
N PRO A 90 -18.66 -11.49 -0.38
CA PRO A 90 -19.31 -11.03 0.84
C PRO A 90 -18.59 -9.83 1.46
N LEU A 91 -19.33 -8.81 1.89
CA LEU A 91 -18.79 -7.61 2.56
C LEU A 91 -17.82 -7.96 3.70
N GLY A 92 -18.07 -9.06 4.42
CA GLY A 92 -17.20 -9.53 5.50
C GLY A 92 -15.74 -9.78 5.10
N LEU A 93 -15.46 -10.14 3.85
CA LEU A 93 -14.09 -10.31 3.37
C LEU A 93 -13.33 -8.99 3.30
N TYR A 94 -14.00 -7.89 2.94
CA TYR A 94 -13.42 -6.55 2.91
C TYR A 94 -13.27 -5.93 4.31
N LEU A 95 -13.87 -6.53 5.34
CA LEU A 95 -13.78 -6.10 6.73
C LEU A 95 -12.78 -6.93 7.56
N GLN A 96 -11.96 -7.73 6.89
CA GLN A 96 -10.90 -8.47 7.58
C GLN A 96 -9.84 -7.52 8.14
N ALA A 97 -9.23 -7.96 9.25
CA ALA A 97 -8.13 -7.21 9.86
C ALA A 97 -6.95 -7.09 8.90
N CYS A 98 -6.48 -5.88 8.70
CA CYS A 98 -5.25 -5.62 7.97
C CYS A 98 -4.06 -6.07 8.81
N PRO A 99 -3.23 -7.02 8.35
CA PRO A 99 -2.02 -7.38 9.05
C PRO A 99 -1.10 -6.17 9.26
N PRO A 100 -0.37 -6.06 10.38
CA PRO A 100 0.53 -4.93 10.63
C PRO A 100 1.55 -4.69 9.52
N ARG A 101 2.04 -5.77 8.89
CA ARG A 101 2.95 -5.72 7.75
C ARG A 101 2.33 -5.00 6.55
N ASP A 102 1.08 -5.32 6.23
CA ASP A 102 0.36 -4.76 5.09
C ASP A 102 -0.01 -3.29 5.34
N LEU A 103 -0.35 -2.97 6.60
CA LEU A 103 -0.54 -1.59 7.03
C LEU A 103 0.72 -0.75 6.82
N LEU A 104 1.87 -1.25 7.28
CA LEU A 104 3.16 -0.56 7.09
C LEU A 104 3.54 -0.44 5.61
N ALA A 105 3.33 -1.50 4.83
CA ALA A 105 3.57 -1.47 3.38
C ALA A 105 2.71 -0.39 2.70
N ARG A 106 1.43 -0.32 3.03
CA ARG A 106 0.52 0.70 2.49
C ARG A 106 0.94 2.13 2.88
N MET A 107 1.38 2.33 4.13
CA MET A 107 1.93 3.63 4.56
C MET A 107 3.18 4.01 3.76
N LEU A 108 4.10 3.07 3.56
CA LEU A 108 5.32 3.30 2.80
C LEU A 108 5.01 3.57 1.31
N ARG A 109 4.05 2.84 0.72
CA ARG A 109 3.62 3.10 -0.67
C ARG A 109 3.00 4.49 -0.83
N ASN A 110 2.23 4.98 0.14
CA ASN A 110 1.75 6.36 0.11
C ASN A 110 2.90 7.38 0.14
N LEU A 111 3.94 7.14 0.94
CA LEU A 111 5.13 8.00 0.97
C LEU A 111 5.94 7.89 -0.33
N LYS A 112 6.03 6.69 -0.91
CA LYS A 112 6.65 6.43 -2.23
C LYS A 112 6.03 7.34 -3.30
N GLU A 113 4.70 7.38 -3.38
CA GLU A 113 4.01 8.21 -4.38
C GLU A 113 4.22 9.72 -4.13
N ILE A 114 4.20 10.16 -2.87
CA ILE A 114 4.47 11.56 -2.50
C ILE A 114 5.88 11.97 -2.92
N PHE A 115 6.91 11.19 -2.55
CA PHE A 115 8.29 11.55 -2.85
C PHE A 115 8.60 11.39 -4.35
N ARG A 116 7.96 10.44 -5.04
CA ARG A 116 8.03 10.30 -6.49
C ARG A 116 7.48 11.55 -7.19
N SER A 117 6.31 12.02 -6.79
CA SER A 117 5.68 13.21 -7.39
C SER A 117 6.45 14.52 -7.11
N GLN A 118 7.26 14.54 -6.07
CA GLN A 118 8.12 15.66 -5.70
C GLN A 118 9.55 15.54 -6.26
N GLU A 119 9.87 14.44 -6.95
CA GLU A 119 11.22 14.10 -7.42
C GLU A 119 12.27 14.10 -6.29
N ASP A 120 11.83 13.80 -5.06
CA ASP A 120 12.71 13.72 -3.90
C ASP A 120 13.35 12.33 -3.83
N TRP A 121 14.31 12.11 -4.72
CA TRP A 121 14.99 10.82 -4.90
C TRP A 121 15.63 10.27 -3.62
N PRO A 122 16.30 11.09 -2.76
CA PRO A 122 16.89 10.58 -1.53
C PRO A 122 15.84 10.04 -0.54
N ARG A 123 14.71 10.76 -0.34
CA ARG A 123 13.64 10.27 0.54
C ARG A 123 12.87 9.12 -0.09
N LEU A 124 12.69 9.13 -1.41
CA LEU A 124 12.09 8.03 -2.14
C LEU A 124 12.90 6.75 -1.97
N LEU A 125 14.24 6.82 -2.15
CA LEU A 125 15.12 5.67 -1.94
C LEU A 125 15.01 5.12 -0.52
N ALA A 126 15.03 5.98 0.49
CA ALA A 126 14.90 5.56 1.89
C ALA A 126 13.56 4.85 2.20
N VAL A 127 12.48 5.20 1.49
CA VAL A 127 11.19 4.49 1.58
C VAL A 127 11.26 3.15 0.87
N MET A 128 11.84 3.10 -0.33
CA MET A 128 11.97 1.86 -1.11
C MET A 128 12.86 0.82 -0.43
N ASP A 129 13.92 1.24 0.24
CA ASP A 129 14.75 0.34 1.05
C ASP A 129 13.91 -0.37 2.13
N ARG A 130 13.02 0.37 2.78
CA ARG A 130 12.12 -0.21 3.78
C ARG A 130 11.08 -1.14 3.16
N LEU A 131 10.55 -0.80 1.97
CA LEU A 131 9.60 -1.66 1.24
C LEU A 131 10.24 -2.98 0.82
N VAL A 132 11.43 -2.95 0.27
CA VAL A 132 12.16 -4.17 -0.14
C VAL A 132 12.47 -5.06 1.07
N ILE A 133 12.82 -4.50 2.24
CA ILE A 133 13.00 -5.25 3.48
C ILE A 133 11.68 -5.84 3.97
N LEU A 134 10.62 -5.05 3.94
CA LEU A 134 9.29 -5.45 4.42
C LEU A 134 8.65 -6.49 3.51
N LEU A 135 8.85 -6.39 2.20
CA LEU A 135 8.24 -7.20 1.14
C LEU A 135 9.31 -7.85 0.25
N PRO A 136 10.15 -8.76 0.78
CA PRO A 136 11.31 -9.30 0.05
C PRO A 136 10.92 -10.13 -1.20
N THR A 137 9.68 -10.60 -1.27
CA THR A 137 9.14 -11.34 -2.42
C THR A 137 8.47 -10.46 -3.46
N ASP A 138 8.24 -9.17 -3.16
CA ASP A 138 7.66 -8.22 -4.11
C ASP A 138 8.78 -7.63 -4.99
N LEU A 139 9.00 -8.30 -6.11
CA LEU A 139 10.04 -7.93 -7.08
C LEU A 139 9.78 -6.57 -7.74
N HIS A 140 8.53 -6.10 -7.78
CA HIS A 140 8.22 -4.76 -8.32
C HIS A 140 8.80 -3.65 -7.44
N GLU A 141 8.79 -3.81 -6.12
CA GLU A 141 9.43 -2.83 -5.22
C GLU A 141 10.95 -2.81 -5.41
N ARG A 142 11.56 -3.97 -5.69
CA ARG A 142 12.98 -4.08 -6.02
C ARG A 142 13.32 -3.43 -7.36
N ARG A 143 12.51 -3.69 -8.41
CA ARG A 143 12.63 -3.02 -9.71
C ARG A 143 12.59 -1.49 -9.55
N ASP A 144 11.57 -0.99 -8.85
CA ASP A 144 11.37 0.44 -8.67
C ASP A 144 12.54 1.08 -7.90
N ARG A 145 13.12 0.38 -6.91
CA ARG A 145 14.32 0.83 -6.21
C ARG A 145 15.53 0.89 -7.15
N GLY A 146 15.69 -0.09 -8.00
CA GLY A 146 16.75 -0.11 -9.03
C GLY A 146 16.68 1.11 -9.96
N LEU A 147 15.47 1.51 -10.39
CA LEU A 147 15.27 2.72 -11.19
C LEU A 147 15.66 3.98 -10.41
N VAL A 148 15.32 4.10 -9.14
CA VAL A 148 15.72 5.25 -8.31
C VAL A 148 17.22 5.28 -8.07
N HIS A 149 17.86 4.12 -7.89
CA HIS A 149 19.33 4.06 -7.86
C HIS A 149 19.95 4.60 -9.15
N ALA A 150 19.36 4.30 -10.31
CA ALA A 150 19.84 4.84 -11.58
C ALA A 150 19.73 6.36 -11.66
N GLU A 151 18.61 6.94 -11.19
CA GLU A 151 18.43 8.41 -11.14
C GLU A 151 19.44 9.09 -10.20
N LEU A 152 19.85 8.41 -9.14
CA LEU A 152 20.87 8.90 -8.20
C LEU A 152 22.32 8.63 -8.64
N GLY A 153 22.53 8.01 -9.81
CA GLY A 153 23.86 7.65 -10.30
C GLY A 153 24.52 6.47 -9.59
N HIS A 154 23.76 5.71 -8.81
CA HIS A 154 24.24 4.52 -8.10
C HIS A 154 24.23 3.29 -9.02
N ALA A 155 25.00 3.34 -10.10
CA ALA A 155 24.93 2.38 -11.21
C ALA A 155 25.04 0.90 -10.78
N GLY A 156 25.97 0.56 -9.89
CA GLY A 156 26.15 -0.83 -9.41
C GLY A 156 24.91 -1.37 -8.67
N LEU A 157 24.26 -0.54 -7.83
CA LEU A 157 23.04 -0.92 -7.09
C LEU A 157 21.85 -1.00 -8.03
N ALA A 158 21.75 -0.08 -8.99
CA ALA A 158 20.72 -0.12 -10.03
C ALA A 158 20.79 -1.42 -10.84
N LEU A 159 21.97 -1.78 -11.32
CA LEU A 159 22.19 -3.02 -12.08
C LEU A 159 21.81 -4.26 -11.25
N SER A 160 22.24 -4.32 -9.99
CA SER A 160 21.92 -5.45 -9.10
C SER A 160 20.42 -5.67 -8.93
N ASP A 161 19.65 -4.60 -8.71
CA ASP A 161 18.21 -4.71 -8.48
C ASP A 161 17.45 -4.99 -9.79
N LEU A 162 17.79 -4.32 -10.88
CA LEU A 162 17.12 -4.48 -12.18
C LEU A 162 17.40 -5.84 -12.80
N GLN A 163 18.64 -6.35 -12.73
CA GLN A 163 18.99 -7.68 -13.22
C GLN A 163 18.25 -8.77 -12.45
N ALA A 164 18.20 -8.69 -11.13
CA ALA A 164 17.46 -9.64 -10.32
C ALA A 164 15.94 -9.67 -10.63
N TYR A 165 15.36 -8.50 -10.96
CA TYR A 165 13.96 -8.44 -11.43
C TYR A 165 13.81 -9.12 -12.80
N LEU A 166 14.67 -8.80 -13.77
CA LEU A 166 14.62 -9.34 -15.12
C LEU A 166 14.81 -10.88 -15.14
N GLU A 167 15.72 -11.41 -14.32
CA GLU A 167 15.94 -12.85 -14.19
C GLU A 167 14.70 -13.57 -13.63
N ALA A 168 14.03 -12.96 -12.67
CA ALA A 168 12.87 -13.56 -12.01
C ALA A 168 11.55 -13.35 -12.76
N GLN A 169 11.48 -12.36 -13.68
CA GLN A 169 10.27 -11.96 -14.41
C GLN A 169 10.55 -11.83 -15.93
N PRO A 170 10.92 -12.93 -16.62
CA PRO A 170 11.27 -12.91 -18.04
C PRO A 170 10.11 -12.51 -18.96
N GLU A 171 8.87 -12.79 -18.52
CA GLU A 171 7.65 -12.49 -19.28
C GLU A 171 7.01 -11.14 -18.93
N ALA A 172 7.67 -10.31 -18.09
CA ALA A 172 7.12 -9.03 -17.68
C ALA A 172 6.95 -8.07 -18.88
N ALA A 173 5.85 -7.33 -18.91
CA ALA A 173 5.54 -6.39 -20.00
C ALA A 173 6.62 -5.30 -20.18
N ASP A 174 7.33 -4.95 -19.11
CA ASP A 174 8.40 -3.95 -19.08
C ASP A 174 9.82 -4.55 -19.31
N HIS A 175 9.94 -5.87 -19.51
CA HIS A 175 11.22 -6.58 -19.64
C HIS A 175 12.13 -5.98 -20.72
N ALA A 176 11.61 -5.72 -21.91
CA ALA A 176 12.40 -5.18 -23.02
C ALA A 176 12.94 -3.76 -22.72
N ALA A 177 12.08 -2.90 -22.14
CA ALA A 177 12.46 -1.53 -21.78
C ALA A 177 13.51 -1.51 -20.66
N LEU A 178 13.35 -2.36 -19.64
CA LEU A 178 14.32 -2.46 -18.55
C LEU A 178 15.65 -3.08 -18.99
N THR A 179 15.62 -4.05 -19.93
CA THR A 179 16.85 -4.59 -20.53
C THR A 179 17.65 -3.51 -21.26
N ALA A 180 16.97 -2.63 -22.02
CA ALA A 180 17.62 -1.48 -22.66
C ALA A 180 18.23 -0.53 -21.62
N ARG A 181 17.47 -0.21 -20.57
CA ARG A 181 17.96 0.67 -19.48
C ARG A 181 19.17 0.08 -18.75
N VAL A 182 19.19 -1.22 -18.48
CA VAL A 182 20.34 -1.92 -17.88
C VAL A 182 21.59 -1.78 -18.76
N ARG A 183 21.44 -1.92 -20.09
CA ARG A 183 22.56 -1.74 -21.03
C ARG A 183 23.09 -0.31 -21.04
N GLU A 184 22.22 0.68 -21.01
CA GLU A 184 22.61 2.10 -20.92
C GLU A 184 23.41 2.37 -19.64
N ILE A 185 22.92 1.91 -18.48
CA ILE A 185 23.61 2.07 -17.20
C ILE A 185 24.98 1.39 -17.23
N ALA A 186 25.07 0.17 -17.78
CA ALA A 186 26.32 -0.57 -17.86
C ALA A 186 27.34 0.07 -18.84
N ALA A 187 26.88 0.73 -19.90
CA ALA A 187 27.73 1.42 -20.84
C ALA A 187 28.27 2.77 -20.31
N GLY A 188 27.69 3.31 -19.26
CA GLY A 188 28.11 4.55 -18.59
C GLY A 188 29.07 4.35 -17.41
N LEU A 189 29.44 3.08 -17.10
CA LEU A 189 30.44 2.72 -16.09
C LEU A 189 31.83 2.63 -16.67
#